data_8658b88fb993cfc94084be35b6dabd81
#
_entry.id   8658b88fb993cfc94084be35b6dabd81
#
_cell.length_a   1.000
_cell.length_b   1.000
_cell.length_c   1.000
_cell.angle_alpha   90.00
_cell.angle_beta   90.00
_cell.angle_gamma   90.00
#
_symmetry.space_group_name_H-M   'P 1'
#
loop_
_entity.id
_entity.type
_entity.pdbx_description
1 polymer ?
#
loop_
_entity_poly.entity_id
_entity_poly.type
_entity_poly.pdbx_seq_one_letter_code
_entity_poly.pdbx_strand_id
1 'polypeptide(L)'
;MTRATTRSAALWGAFLAAHALVAWLGWVLPGQPMGDVVLVYQPWSSSALGGGAIVGITQPWVYPQLALVPMLLAQVLAVPFIVALGHEGAYLIGWALLVTAADLLGFAALVGRGATRRRRLAAWLWTAALALLGPIALYRIDAITVPLAVVGGLWLARRPGAGAAMLTLAAWVKIWPAAIVLAAVAAGRRAWRIVLAAGVVSIAVVVVLLLLGAGAHTLGFLGLQTGRGLQIEAVAATPFLWAAAAGGARIEYSFDILTFQIAAPGADEVSAALTPVMILVTAGILVLGVWRARIGAEWRRLLPALATALVVGLIVTNKVGSPQFQTWLIAPMVVWIVFDRRRARPAALMVLALCALTFAVYPLCYDQLLAAQPVAVLLVTARNALLVVLFAHAVRAVLRVPAPSPH
;
A
#
# COMPACT_ATOMS: atom_id res chain seq x y z
N MET A 1 -29.81 21.29 13.71
CA MET A 1 -28.97 20.16 13.25
C MET A 1 -28.80 19.17 14.40
N THR A 2 -29.04 17.88 14.18
CA THR A 2 -28.87 16.88 15.26
C THR A 2 -27.38 16.63 15.52
N ARG A 3 -27.01 16.26 16.77
CA ARG A 3 -25.62 15.92 17.15
C ARG A 3 -24.98 14.87 16.22
N ALA A 4 -25.77 14.07 15.53
CA ALA A 4 -25.31 13.06 14.58
C ALA A 4 -24.87 13.68 13.24
N THR A 5 -25.60 14.67 12.72
CA THR A 5 -25.25 15.40 11.50
C THR A 5 -23.99 16.24 11.67
N THR A 6 -23.85 16.91 12.80
CA THR A 6 -22.64 17.71 13.12
C THR A 6 -21.37 16.84 13.19
N ARG A 7 -21.46 15.66 13.82
CA ARG A 7 -20.34 14.72 13.91
C ARG A 7 -19.94 14.13 12.54
N SER A 8 -20.90 13.93 11.64
CA SER A 8 -20.62 13.48 10.28
C SER A 8 -19.95 14.58 9.46
N ALA A 9 -20.46 15.81 9.53
CA ALA A 9 -19.88 16.96 8.84
C ALA A 9 -18.41 17.23 9.27
N ALA A 10 -18.14 17.18 10.59
CA ALA A 10 -16.78 17.35 11.12
C ALA A 10 -15.81 16.27 10.58
N LEU A 11 -16.26 15.02 10.45
CA LEU A 11 -15.44 13.94 9.94
C LEU A 11 -15.11 14.13 8.44
N TRP A 12 -16.10 14.50 7.64
CA TRP A 12 -15.90 14.82 6.22
C TRP A 12 -15.01 16.06 6.03
N GLY A 13 -15.26 17.13 6.83
CA GLY A 13 -14.42 18.32 6.80
C GLY A 13 -12.97 18.03 7.13
N ALA A 14 -12.70 17.21 8.17
CA ALA A 14 -11.35 16.81 8.55
C ALA A 14 -10.67 15.98 7.46
N PHE A 15 -11.42 15.08 6.78
CA PHE A 15 -10.88 14.26 5.70
C PHE A 15 -10.50 15.11 4.48
N LEU A 16 -11.35 16.05 4.07
CA LEU A 16 -11.05 17.00 2.99
C LEU A 16 -9.91 17.94 3.37
N ALA A 17 -9.88 18.45 4.60
CA ALA A 17 -8.78 19.29 5.07
C ALA A 17 -7.44 18.54 5.07
N ALA A 18 -7.44 17.25 5.44
CA ALA A 18 -6.24 16.42 5.36
C ALA A 18 -5.75 16.26 3.91
N HIS A 19 -6.65 16.05 2.93
CA HIS A 19 -6.27 16.00 1.51
C HIS A 19 -5.71 17.33 1.02
N ALA A 20 -6.36 18.45 1.34
CA ALA A 20 -5.88 19.78 0.98
C ALA A 20 -4.49 20.08 1.58
N LEU A 21 -4.30 19.74 2.87
CA LEU A 21 -3.01 19.88 3.55
C LEU A 21 -1.92 19.03 2.87
N VAL A 22 -2.22 17.76 2.61
CA VAL A 22 -1.26 16.82 2.01
C VAL A 22 -0.93 17.22 0.57
N ALA A 23 -1.92 17.69 -0.20
CA ALA A 23 -1.71 18.22 -1.52
C ALA A 23 -0.78 19.45 -1.49
N TRP A 24 -1.06 20.40 -0.60
CA TRP A 24 -0.24 21.59 -0.42
C TRP A 24 1.20 21.26 0.02
N LEU A 25 1.37 20.33 0.98
CA LEU A 25 2.68 19.87 1.42
C LEU A 25 3.51 19.28 0.28
N GLY A 26 2.88 18.66 -0.72
CA GLY A 26 3.57 18.17 -1.91
C GLY A 26 4.29 19.28 -2.67
N TRP A 27 3.73 20.51 -2.70
CA TRP A 27 4.29 21.65 -3.41
C TRP A 27 5.36 22.41 -2.63
N VAL A 28 5.28 22.40 -1.30
CA VAL A 28 6.14 23.25 -0.47
C VAL A 28 7.32 22.51 0.16
N LEU A 29 7.24 21.17 0.29
CA LEU A 29 8.29 20.39 0.90
C LEU A 29 9.45 20.11 -0.07
N PRO A 30 10.71 20.11 0.42
CA PRO A 30 11.87 19.75 -0.38
C PRO A 30 11.86 18.24 -0.74
N GLY A 31 12.85 17.84 -1.57
CA GLY A 31 13.05 16.41 -1.90
C GLY A 31 12.06 15.83 -2.91
N GLN A 32 11.31 16.69 -3.63
CA GLN A 32 10.37 16.29 -4.69
C GLN A 32 9.43 15.13 -4.30
N PRO A 33 8.62 15.30 -3.24
CA PRO A 33 7.74 14.19 -2.77
C PRO A 33 6.73 13.74 -3.83
N MET A 34 6.51 14.54 -4.88
CA MET A 34 5.67 14.25 -6.05
C MET A 34 6.44 13.68 -7.24
N GLY A 35 7.74 13.41 -7.10
CA GLY A 35 8.64 13.04 -8.20
C GLY A 35 8.13 11.86 -9.05
N ASP A 36 7.61 10.79 -8.43
CA ASP A 36 7.07 9.65 -9.18
C ASP A 36 5.94 10.07 -10.15
N VAL A 37 5.12 11.05 -9.77
CA VAL A 37 3.98 11.48 -10.59
C VAL A 37 4.46 12.21 -11.85
N VAL A 38 5.44 13.11 -11.72
CA VAL A 38 5.95 13.92 -12.83
C VAL A 38 7.01 13.18 -13.66
N LEU A 39 7.97 12.52 -12.97
CA LEU A 39 9.11 11.92 -13.63
C LEU A 39 8.84 10.52 -14.18
N VAL A 40 7.75 9.87 -13.72
CA VAL A 40 7.48 8.47 -14.05
C VAL A 40 6.08 8.29 -14.63
N TYR A 41 5.01 8.66 -13.91
CA TYR A 41 3.63 8.38 -14.33
C TYR A 41 3.20 9.23 -15.50
N GLN A 42 3.55 10.54 -15.50
CA GLN A 42 3.23 11.44 -16.59
C GLN A 42 3.90 11.02 -17.91
N PRO A 43 5.23 10.76 -17.97
CA PRO A 43 5.87 10.30 -19.20
C PRO A 43 5.27 9.01 -19.75
N TRP A 44 4.98 8.02 -18.89
CA TRP A 44 4.38 6.76 -19.32
C TRP A 44 2.98 6.95 -19.93
N SER A 45 2.14 7.75 -19.27
CA SER A 45 0.79 8.02 -19.77
C SER A 45 0.79 8.92 -21.00
N SER A 46 1.69 9.88 -21.08
CA SER A 46 1.84 10.75 -22.26
C SER A 46 2.36 9.97 -23.48
N SER A 47 3.32 9.07 -23.30
CA SER A 47 3.80 8.16 -24.36
C SER A 47 2.66 7.28 -24.90
N ALA A 48 1.86 6.70 -24.00
CA ALA A 48 0.74 5.86 -24.40
C ALA A 48 -0.34 6.62 -25.19
N LEU A 49 -0.62 7.89 -24.84
CA LEU A 49 -1.58 8.75 -25.55
C LEU A 49 -1.03 9.33 -26.85
N GLY A 50 0.27 9.54 -26.91
CA GLY A 50 0.96 10.10 -28.10
C GLY A 50 1.29 9.05 -29.19
N GLY A 51 0.82 7.82 -29.09
CA GLY A 51 1.12 6.74 -30.03
C GLY A 51 2.53 6.15 -29.88
N GLY A 52 3.22 6.42 -28.78
CA GLY A 52 4.50 5.83 -28.41
C GLY A 52 4.39 4.48 -27.72
N ALA A 53 5.46 4.08 -27.02
CA ALA A 53 5.48 2.83 -26.28
C ALA A 53 4.46 2.82 -25.13
N ILE A 54 3.75 1.71 -24.96
CA ILE A 54 2.76 1.47 -23.91
C ILE A 54 3.36 0.50 -22.90
N VAL A 55 3.71 1.01 -21.71
CA VAL A 55 4.29 0.20 -20.64
C VAL A 55 3.38 -0.98 -20.25
N GLY A 56 3.95 -2.16 -20.11
CA GLY A 56 3.22 -3.40 -19.81
C GLY A 56 2.46 -4.01 -20.98
N ILE A 57 2.47 -3.36 -22.19
CA ILE A 57 1.86 -3.89 -23.41
C ILE A 57 2.93 -4.05 -24.49
N THR A 58 3.55 -2.95 -24.93
CA THR A 58 4.57 -2.99 -25.98
C THR A 58 6.00 -3.09 -25.43
N GLN A 59 6.17 -2.91 -24.12
CA GLN A 59 7.46 -3.03 -23.44
C GLN A 59 7.29 -3.56 -22.01
N PRO A 60 8.36 -4.15 -21.40
CA PRO A 60 8.32 -4.62 -20.00
C PRO A 60 7.94 -3.50 -19.02
N TRP A 61 7.22 -3.85 -17.94
CA TRP A 61 6.84 -2.90 -16.91
C TRP A 61 6.91 -3.50 -15.50
N VAL A 62 7.30 -2.68 -14.54
CA VAL A 62 7.47 -3.06 -13.13
C VAL A 62 6.16 -3.10 -12.33
N TYR A 63 5.07 -2.56 -12.88
CA TYR A 63 3.73 -2.58 -12.27
C TYR A 63 2.79 -3.53 -13.00
N PRO A 64 1.77 -4.06 -12.31
CA PRO A 64 0.65 -4.71 -12.97
C PRO A 64 -0.05 -3.71 -13.90
N GLN A 65 -0.55 -4.17 -15.04
CA GLN A 65 -0.91 -3.33 -16.18
C GLN A 65 -2.07 -2.36 -15.92
N LEU A 66 -2.99 -2.68 -15.01
CA LEU A 66 -4.07 -1.74 -14.66
C LEU A 66 -3.56 -0.47 -13.94
N ALA A 67 -2.30 -0.44 -13.52
CA ALA A 67 -1.68 0.78 -12.98
C ALA A 67 -1.64 1.92 -14.02
N LEU A 68 -1.64 1.62 -15.32
CA LEU A 68 -1.68 2.64 -16.36
C LEU A 68 -3.03 3.39 -16.40
N VAL A 69 -4.13 2.72 -16.01
CA VAL A 69 -5.47 3.31 -16.06
C VAL A 69 -5.59 4.61 -15.24
N PRO A 70 -5.22 4.65 -13.94
CA PRO A 70 -5.25 5.89 -13.18
C PRO A 70 -4.28 6.95 -13.73
N MET A 71 -3.16 6.57 -14.32
CA MET A 71 -2.23 7.53 -14.94
C MET A 71 -2.86 8.20 -16.16
N LEU A 72 -3.58 7.45 -17.00
CA LEU A 72 -4.33 7.98 -18.14
C LEU A 72 -5.52 8.85 -17.70
N LEU A 73 -6.25 8.44 -16.64
CA LEU A 73 -7.34 9.24 -16.09
C LEU A 73 -6.84 10.58 -15.53
N ALA A 74 -5.66 10.60 -14.90
CA ALA A 74 -5.05 11.83 -14.44
C ALA A 74 -4.71 12.81 -15.58
N GLN A 75 -4.33 12.32 -16.79
CA GLN A 75 -4.15 13.16 -17.98
C GLN A 75 -5.47 13.85 -18.37
N VAL A 76 -6.59 13.11 -18.37
CA VAL A 76 -7.91 13.68 -18.68
C VAL A 76 -8.29 14.77 -17.67
N LEU A 77 -8.08 14.52 -16.37
CA LEU A 77 -8.36 15.49 -15.31
C LEU A 77 -7.41 16.71 -15.33
N ALA A 78 -6.23 16.58 -15.93
CA ALA A 78 -5.24 17.64 -16.07
C ALA A 78 -5.64 18.70 -17.12
N VAL A 79 -6.40 18.30 -18.15
CA VAL A 79 -6.71 19.16 -19.32
C VAL A 79 -7.15 20.59 -18.95
N PRO A 80 -8.07 20.83 -18.00
CA PRO A 80 -8.53 22.18 -17.67
C PRO A 80 -7.46 23.09 -17.07
N PHE A 81 -6.35 22.53 -16.59
CA PHE A 81 -5.31 23.25 -15.86
C PHE A 81 -4.06 23.52 -16.69
N ILE A 82 -3.93 22.94 -17.91
CA ILE A 82 -2.71 22.99 -18.73
C ILE A 82 -2.31 24.43 -19.07
N VAL A 83 -3.29 25.29 -19.45
CA VAL A 83 -3.01 26.68 -19.82
C VAL A 83 -2.46 27.50 -18.64
N ALA A 84 -2.93 27.22 -17.42
CA ALA A 84 -2.54 27.98 -16.22
C ALA A 84 -1.26 27.45 -15.56
N LEU A 85 -0.98 26.15 -15.62
CA LEU A 85 0.04 25.49 -14.81
C LEU A 85 1.10 24.74 -15.65
N GLY A 86 0.96 24.72 -16.97
CA GLY A 86 1.76 23.86 -17.84
C GLY A 86 1.40 22.38 -17.68
N HIS A 87 2.02 21.52 -18.48
CA HIS A 87 1.68 20.10 -18.52
C HIS A 87 1.98 19.38 -17.19
N GLU A 88 3.12 19.65 -16.57
CA GLU A 88 3.54 18.99 -15.32
C GLU A 88 2.66 19.41 -14.14
N GLY A 89 2.48 20.71 -13.92
CA GLY A 89 1.63 21.24 -12.85
C GLY A 89 0.18 20.79 -12.98
N ALA A 90 -0.35 20.81 -14.22
CA ALA A 90 -1.69 20.32 -14.52
C ALA A 90 -1.85 18.82 -14.19
N TYR A 91 -0.85 18.01 -14.55
CA TYR A 91 -0.88 16.56 -14.27
C TYR A 91 -0.84 16.27 -12.76
N LEU A 92 -0.05 17.02 -11.98
CA LEU A 92 -0.03 16.93 -10.53
C LEU A 92 -1.41 17.22 -9.91
N ILE A 93 -2.10 18.24 -10.39
CA ILE A 93 -3.48 18.56 -9.97
C ILE A 93 -4.44 17.44 -10.39
N GLY A 94 -4.37 16.99 -11.65
CA GLY A 94 -5.20 15.87 -12.14
C GLY A 94 -5.03 14.61 -11.32
N TRP A 95 -3.80 14.27 -10.95
CA TRP A 95 -3.48 13.14 -10.08
C TRP A 95 -4.06 13.31 -8.68
N ALA A 96 -3.85 14.48 -8.06
CA ALA A 96 -4.37 14.77 -6.72
C ALA A 96 -5.91 14.71 -6.68
N LEU A 97 -6.58 15.24 -7.71
CA LEU A 97 -8.04 15.16 -7.83
C LEU A 97 -8.51 13.72 -7.98
N LEU A 98 -7.84 12.92 -8.80
CA LEU A 98 -8.18 11.51 -9.01
C LEU A 98 -8.09 10.71 -7.71
N VAL A 99 -6.97 10.82 -6.99
CA VAL A 99 -6.76 10.11 -5.72
C VAL A 99 -7.76 10.59 -4.68
N THR A 100 -7.96 11.91 -4.56
CA THR A 100 -8.94 12.47 -3.63
C THR A 100 -10.36 11.97 -3.93
N ALA A 101 -10.75 11.92 -5.20
CA ALA A 101 -12.07 11.40 -5.59
C ALA A 101 -12.21 9.90 -5.25
N ALA A 102 -11.20 9.08 -5.53
CA ALA A 102 -11.19 7.67 -5.16
C ALA A 102 -11.30 7.47 -3.64
N ASP A 103 -10.53 8.25 -2.87
CA ASP A 103 -10.55 8.22 -1.41
C ASP A 103 -11.91 8.67 -0.85
N LEU A 104 -12.52 9.71 -1.41
CA LEU A 104 -13.87 10.16 -1.03
C LEU A 104 -14.93 9.07 -1.28
N LEU A 105 -14.84 8.34 -2.38
CA LEU A 105 -15.75 7.21 -2.66
C LEU A 105 -15.55 6.06 -1.65
N GLY A 106 -14.30 5.69 -1.36
CA GLY A 106 -13.96 4.70 -0.34
C GLY A 106 -14.42 5.13 1.06
N PHE A 107 -14.22 6.41 1.40
CA PHE A 107 -14.62 7.00 2.67
C PHE A 107 -16.16 7.05 2.81
N ALA A 108 -16.87 7.38 1.73
CA ALA A 108 -18.34 7.32 1.68
C ALA A 108 -18.85 5.90 1.94
N ALA A 109 -18.21 4.89 1.35
CA ALA A 109 -18.55 3.49 1.60
C ALA A 109 -18.27 3.07 3.06
N LEU A 110 -17.24 3.62 3.69
CA LEU A 110 -16.92 3.38 5.09
C LEU A 110 -17.89 4.09 6.03
N VAL A 111 -18.12 5.39 5.85
CA VAL A 111 -18.92 6.21 6.76
C VAL A 111 -20.42 6.02 6.50
N GLY A 112 -20.87 6.10 5.24
CA GLY A 112 -22.26 5.92 4.82
C GLY A 112 -23.26 6.73 5.62
N ARG A 113 -24.56 6.43 5.43
CA ARG A 113 -25.64 6.98 6.25
C ARG A 113 -25.76 6.16 7.54
N GLY A 114 -25.59 6.79 8.71
CA GLY A 114 -25.75 6.15 10.03
C GLY A 114 -24.55 5.26 10.43
N ALA A 115 -23.33 5.73 10.19
CA ALA A 115 -22.12 5.02 10.55
C ALA A 115 -22.05 4.66 12.05
N THR A 116 -21.72 3.40 12.34
CA THR A 116 -21.48 2.93 13.70
C THR A 116 -20.25 3.62 14.32
N ARG A 117 -20.13 3.60 15.65
CA ARG A 117 -18.93 4.12 16.34
C ARG A 117 -17.64 3.49 15.82
N ARG A 118 -17.64 2.21 15.46
CA ARG A 118 -16.46 1.51 14.92
C ARG A 118 -16.06 2.07 13.55
N ARG A 119 -17.03 2.29 12.66
CA ARG A 119 -16.78 2.87 11.33
C ARG A 119 -16.26 4.31 11.42
N ARG A 120 -16.81 5.13 12.33
CA ARG A 120 -16.29 6.49 12.57
C ARG A 120 -14.86 6.49 13.10
N LEU A 121 -14.51 5.58 14.02
CA LEU A 121 -13.14 5.44 14.50
C LEU A 121 -12.18 4.98 13.39
N ALA A 122 -12.62 4.05 12.54
CA ALA A 122 -11.83 3.62 11.37
C ALA A 122 -11.64 4.77 10.37
N ALA A 123 -12.64 5.61 10.17
CA ALA A 123 -12.55 6.80 9.32
C ALA A 123 -11.58 7.84 9.92
N TRP A 124 -11.61 8.09 11.23
CA TRP A 124 -10.62 8.94 11.89
C TRP A 124 -9.21 8.39 11.81
N LEU A 125 -9.03 7.05 11.91
CA LEU A 125 -7.72 6.44 11.67
C LEU A 125 -7.23 6.73 10.25
N TRP A 126 -8.08 6.56 9.23
CA TRP A 126 -7.70 6.82 7.84
C TRP A 126 -7.32 8.29 7.64
N THR A 127 -8.15 9.21 8.14
CA THR A 127 -7.85 10.66 8.10
C THR A 127 -6.51 10.99 8.76
N ALA A 128 -6.26 10.43 9.95
CA ALA A 128 -5.01 10.67 10.68
C ALA A 128 -3.80 10.05 9.95
N ALA A 129 -3.94 8.83 9.43
CA ALA A 129 -2.87 8.17 8.66
C ALA A 129 -2.53 8.96 7.38
N LEU A 130 -3.54 9.46 6.65
CA LEU A 130 -3.35 10.34 5.50
C LEU A 130 -2.52 11.58 5.87
N ALA A 131 -2.94 12.30 6.90
CA ALA A 131 -2.27 13.52 7.35
C ALA A 131 -0.84 13.25 7.85
N LEU A 132 -0.63 12.14 8.59
CA LEU A 132 0.68 11.77 9.13
C LEU A 132 1.65 11.22 8.09
N LEU A 133 1.18 10.64 6.99
CA LEU A 133 2.01 10.20 5.86
C LEU A 133 2.40 11.37 4.95
N GLY A 134 1.65 12.46 4.99
CA GLY A 134 1.91 13.60 4.13
C GLY A 134 1.78 13.28 2.64
N PRO A 135 2.56 13.91 1.74
CA PRO A 135 2.44 13.78 0.29
C PRO A 135 2.48 12.34 -0.24
N ILE A 136 3.16 11.43 0.46
CA ILE A 136 3.23 10.00 0.09
C ILE A 136 1.84 9.35 0.04
N ALA A 137 0.92 9.79 0.90
CA ALA A 137 -0.44 9.24 0.91
C ALA A 137 -1.27 9.64 -0.33
N LEU A 138 -0.83 10.67 -1.07
CA LEU A 138 -1.54 11.21 -2.23
C LEU A 138 -0.80 10.97 -3.55
N TYR A 139 0.52 11.21 -3.58
CA TYR A 139 1.31 11.24 -4.81
C TYR A 139 2.07 9.93 -5.09
N ARG A 140 1.42 8.79 -4.84
CA ARG A 140 1.91 7.45 -5.20
C ARG A 140 0.79 6.61 -5.79
N ILE A 141 1.14 5.69 -6.69
CA ILE A 141 0.16 4.76 -7.31
C ILE A 141 -0.57 3.92 -6.26
N ASP A 142 0.09 3.64 -5.15
CA ASP A 142 -0.45 2.87 -4.02
C ASP A 142 -1.70 3.52 -3.43
N ALA A 143 -1.80 4.86 -3.46
CA ALA A 143 -2.94 5.64 -2.97
C ALA A 143 -4.26 5.23 -3.65
N ILE A 144 -4.25 4.96 -4.96
CA ILE A 144 -5.44 4.49 -5.70
C ILE A 144 -5.96 3.15 -5.16
N THR A 145 -5.06 2.29 -4.69
CA THR A 145 -5.44 0.95 -4.23
C THR A 145 -5.99 0.93 -2.80
N VAL A 146 -5.70 1.94 -1.99
CA VAL A 146 -6.19 2.03 -0.60
C VAL A 146 -7.72 2.07 -0.53
N PRO A 147 -8.45 3.00 -1.17
CA PRO A 147 -9.91 3.03 -1.14
C PRO A 147 -10.54 1.75 -1.71
N LEU A 148 -9.98 1.19 -2.79
CA LEU A 148 -10.44 -0.08 -3.36
C LEU A 148 -10.30 -1.23 -2.35
N ALA A 149 -9.15 -1.29 -1.66
CA ALA A 149 -8.88 -2.32 -0.65
C ALA A 149 -9.76 -2.15 0.60
N VAL A 150 -10.04 -0.92 1.03
CA VAL A 150 -10.99 -0.63 2.11
C VAL A 150 -12.39 -1.13 1.75
N VAL A 151 -12.90 -0.75 0.59
CA VAL A 151 -14.24 -1.15 0.13
C VAL A 151 -14.30 -2.67 -0.04
N GLY A 152 -13.33 -3.25 -0.73
CA GLY A 152 -13.25 -4.69 -0.95
C GLY A 152 -13.21 -5.48 0.35
N GLY A 153 -12.34 -5.09 1.29
CA GLY A 153 -12.21 -5.72 2.61
C GLY A 153 -13.50 -5.65 3.44
N LEU A 154 -14.21 -4.52 3.42
CA LEU A 154 -15.50 -4.37 4.11
C LEU A 154 -16.60 -5.24 3.45
N TRP A 155 -16.59 -5.37 2.11
CA TRP A 155 -17.58 -6.17 1.38
C TRP A 155 -17.40 -7.66 1.56
N LEU A 156 -16.20 -8.17 1.89
CA LEU A 156 -15.97 -9.59 2.16
C LEU A 156 -16.96 -10.17 3.17
N ALA A 157 -17.45 -9.37 4.12
CA ALA A 157 -18.39 -9.84 5.15
C ALA A 157 -19.78 -10.19 4.61
N ARG A 158 -20.28 -9.42 3.65
CA ARG A 158 -21.66 -9.54 3.14
C ARG A 158 -21.73 -10.01 1.69
N ARG A 159 -20.76 -9.58 0.87
CA ARG A 159 -20.67 -9.83 -0.59
C ARG A 159 -19.27 -10.32 -0.94
N PRO A 160 -18.88 -11.55 -0.52
CA PRO A 160 -17.50 -12.03 -0.63
C PRO A 160 -16.96 -12.02 -2.07
N GLY A 161 -17.77 -12.36 -3.07
CA GLY A 161 -17.37 -12.28 -4.48
C GLY A 161 -17.10 -10.85 -4.93
N ALA A 162 -17.99 -9.89 -4.65
CA ALA A 162 -17.78 -8.48 -5.00
C ALA A 162 -16.57 -7.89 -4.24
N GLY A 163 -16.39 -8.25 -2.96
CA GLY A 163 -15.23 -7.85 -2.19
C GLY A 163 -13.92 -8.37 -2.79
N ALA A 164 -13.90 -9.64 -3.18
CA ALA A 164 -12.75 -10.27 -3.83
C ALA A 164 -12.47 -9.64 -5.21
N ALA A 165 -13.49 -9.39 -6.02
CA ALA A 165 -13.35 -8.74 -7.32
C ALA A 165 -12.69 -7.34 -7.17
N MET A 166 -13.18 -6.53 -6.22
CA MET A 166 -12.62 -5.20 -5.95
C MET A 166 -11.15 -5.28 -5.49
N LEU A 167 -10.82 -6.22 -4.58
CA LEU A 167 -9.46 -6.45 -4.12
C LEU A 167 -8.55 -6.94 -5.25
N THR A 168 -9.06 -7.78 -6.14
CA THR A 168 -8.30 -8.29 -7.29
C THR A 168 -8.04 -7.20 -8.32
N LEU A 169 -9.03 -6.33 -8.61
CA LEU A 169 -8.80 -5.14 -9.44
C LEU A 169 -7.73 -4.24 -8.83
N ALA A 170 -7.78 -4.00 -7.51
CA ALA A 170 -6.74 -3.27 -6.81
C ALA A 170 -5.37 -3.97 -6.91
N ALA A 171 -5.33 -5.31 -6.86
CA ALA A 171 -4.08 -6.08 -7.01
C ALA A 171 -3.50 -5.98 -8.43
N TRP A 172 -4.33 -5.83 -9.46
CA TRP A 172 -3.88 -5.55 -10.83
C TRP A 172 -3.43 -4.11 -11.06
N VAL A 173 -3.68 -3.19 -10.11
CA VAL A 173 -3.04 -1.86 -10.05
C VAL A 173 -1.72 -1.93 -9.26
N LYS A 174 -1.73 -2.59 -8.10
CA LYS A 174 -0.54 -2.82 -7.24
C LYS A 174 -0.74 -4.10 -6.46
N ILE A 175 0.24 -4.99 -6.45
CA ILE A 175 0.10 -6.39 -6.02
C ILE A 175 -0.37 -6.59 -4.57
N TRP A 176 -0.08 -5.67 -3.63
CA TRP A 176 -0.29 -5.86 -2.20
C TRP A 176 -1.74 -6.19 -1.75
N PRO A 177 -2.84 -5.71 -2.41
CA PRO A 177 -4.19 -6.10 -2.02
C PRO A 177 -4.48 -7.58 -2.19
N ALA A 178 -3.67 -8.30 -3.00
CA ALA A 178 -3.73 -9.76 -3.09
C ALA A 178 -3.51 -10.44 -1.73
N ALA A 179 -2.73 -9.82 -0.83
CA ALA A 179 -2.56 -10.33 0.53
C ALA A 179 -3.89 -10.40 1.31
N ILE A 180 -4.80 -9.44 1.09
CA ILE A 180 -6.14 -9.45 1.72
C ILE A 180 -7.02 -10.54 1.09
N VAL A 181 -6.90 -10.76 -0.23
CA VAL A 181 -7.60 -11.89 -0.91
C VAL A 181 -7.11 -13.22 -0.33
N LEU A 182 -5.80 -13.42 -0.22
CA LEU A 182 -5.19 -14.62 0.35
C LEU A 182 -5.61 -14.83 1.81
N ALA A 183 -5.62 -13.75 2.62
CA ALA A 183 -6.13 -13.81 3.99
C ALA A 183 -7.59 -14.26 4.05
N ALA A 184 -8.42 -13.75 3.14
CA ALA A 184 -9.85 -14.10 3.09
C ALA A 184 -10.09 -15.55 2.66
N VAL A 185 -9.27 -16.07 1.75
CA VAL A 185 -9.28 -17.49 1.34
C VAL A 185 -8.82 -18.37 2.51
N ALA A 186 -7.69 -18.05 3.16
CA ALA A 186 -7.14 -18.81 4.27
C ALA A 186 -8.06 -18.80 5.50
N ALA A 187 -8.79 -17.71 5.75
CA ALA A 187 -9.79 -17.65 6.80
C ALA A 187 -11.05 -18.52 6.54
N GLY A 188 -11.16 -19.12 5.38
CA GLY A 188 -12.03 -20.25 5.05
C GLY A 188 -13.50 -19.93 4.77
N ARG A 189 -14.03 -18.76 5.16
CA ARG A 189 -15.45 -18.45 4.96
C ARG A 189 -15.76 -18.18 3.50
N ARG A 190 -16.51 -19.08 2.85
CA ARG A 190 -16.91 -18.96 1.43
C ARG A 190 -15.71 -18.78 0.49
N ALA A 191 -14.58 -19.40 0.80
CA ALA A 191 -13.31 -19.31 0.07
C ALA A 191 -13.49 -19.53 -1.44
N TRP A 192 -14.33 -20.49 -1.86
CA TRP A 192 -14.59 -20.78 -3.27
C TRP A 192 -15.17 -19.58 -4.04
N ARG A 193 -16.05 -18.76 -3.40
CA ARG A 193 -16.60 -17.54 -4.03
C ARG A 193 -15.53 -16.47 -4.22
N ILE A 194 -14.59 -16.40 -3.29
CA ILE A 194 -13.47 -15.47 -3.33
C ILE A 194 -12.52 -15.87 -4.45
N VAL A 195 -12.13 -17.17 -4.49
CA VAL A 195 -11.26 -17.72 -5.54
C VAL A 195 -11.89 -17.58 -6.92
N LEU A 196 -13.18 -17.94 -7.06
CA LEU A 196 -13.90 -17.80 -8.33
C LEU A 196 -13.91 -16.34 -8.81
N ALA A 197 -14.28 -15.40 -7.94
CA ALA A 197 -14.35 -13.98 -8.31
C ALA A 197 -12.96 -13.42 -8.67
N ALA A 198 -11.92 -13.75 -7.90
CA ALA A 198 -10.55 -13.37 -8.19
C ALA A 198 -10.06 -13.97 -9.51
N GLY A 199 -10.38 -15.25 -9.77
CA GLY A 199 -10.04 -15.93 -11.02
C GLY A 199 -10.73 -15.28 -12.23
N VAL A 200 -12.04 -15.04 -12.14
CA VAL A 200 -12.80 -14.38 -13.23
C VAL A 200 -12.23 -13.00 -13.55
N VAL A 201 -11.96 -12.17 -12.53
CA VAL A 201 -11.37 -10.84 -12.75
C VAL A 201 -9.97 -10.96 -13.38
N SER A 202 -9.12 -11.86 -12.86
CA SER A 202 -7.77 -12.02 -13.39
C SER A 202 -7.78 -12.57 -14.83
N ILE A 203 -8.64 -13.54 -15.14
CA ILE A 203 -8.80 -14.05 -16.52
C ILE A 203 -9.29 -12.92 -17.43
N ALA A 204 -10.29 -12.13 -17.02
CA ALA A 204 -10.77 -11.03 -17.83
C ALA A 204 -9.66 -10.00 -18.12
N VAL A 205 -8.87 -9.62 -17.11
CA VAL A 205 -7.73 -8.71 -17.29
C VAL A 205 -6.70 -9.32 -18.25
N VAL A 206 -6.30 -10.58 -18.05
CA VAL A 206 -5.34 -11.27 -18.92
C VAL A 206 -5.84 -11.33 -20.36
N VAL A 207 -7.10 -11.71 -20.58
CA VAL A 207 -7.69 -11.76 -21.92
C VAL A 207 -7.65 -10.39 -22.59
N VAL A 208 -8.04 -9.33 -21.90
CA VAL A 208 -7.98 -7.96 -22.45
C VAL A 208 -6.53 -7.58 -22.80
N LEU A 209 -5.57 -7.87 -21.94
CA LEU A 209 -4.15 -7.58 -22.19
C LEU A 209 -3.61 -8.34 -23.39
N LEU A 210 -3.96 -9.62 -23.54
CA LEU A 210 -3.58 -10.43 -24.69
C LEU A 210 -4.20 -9.90 -26.00
N LEU A 211 -5.46 -9.48 -25.98
CA LEU A 211 -6.13 -8.84 -27.12
C LEU A 211 -5.49 -7.50 -27.50
N LEU A 212 -4.93 -6.78 -26.52
CA LEU A 212 -4.17 -5.56 -26.74
C LEU A 212 -2.71 -5.81 -27.19
N GLY A 213 -2.29 -7.07 -27.32
CA GLY A 213 -0.97 -7.44 -27.79
C GLY A 213 0.13 -7.51 -26.72
N ALA A 214 -0.22 -7.55 -25.42
CA ALA A 214 0.77 -7.58 -24.34
C ALA A 214 1.66 -8.83 -24.33
N GLY A 215 1.17 -9.97 -24.85
CA GLY A 215 1.97 -11.20 -24.98
C GLY A 215 2.70 -11.57 -23.67
N ALA A 216 4.02 -11.75 -23.76
CA ALA A 216 4.88 -12.09 -22.63
C ALA A 216 4.94 -11.00 -21.54
N HIS A 217 4.59 -9.75 -21.85
CA HIS A 217 4.60 -8.64 -20.90
C HIS A 217 3.45 -8.71 -19.87
N THR A 218 2.41 -9.52 -20.14
CA THR A 218 1.21 -9.65 -19.27
C THR A 218 1.56 -9.98 -17.81
N LEU A 219 2.56 -10.81 -17.57
CA LEU A 219 3.03 -11.17 -16.22
C LEU A 219 4.49 -10.74 -15.98
N GLY A 220 5.08 -9.96 -16.87
CA GLY A 220 6.48 -9.51 -16.79
C GLY A 220 6.83 -8.79 -15.50
N PHE A 221 5.88 -8.07 -14.89
CA PHE A 221 6.07 -7.36 -13.62
C PHE A 221 6.49 -8.29 -12.47
N LEU A 222 6.14 -9.58 -12.49
CA LEU A 222 6.55 -10.55 -11.47
C LEU A 222 8.06 -10.80 -11.51
N GLY A 223 8.64 -10.95 -12.71
CA GLY A 223 10.07 -11.20 -12.91
C GLY A 223 10.92 -9.96 -12.60
N LEU A 224 10.49 -8.78 -13.00
CA LEU A 224 11.24 -7.53 -12.82
C LEU A 224 11.43 -7.11 -11.36
N GLN A 225 10.65 -7.63 -10.43
CA GLN A 225 10.83 -7.37 -9.01
C GLN A 225 11.96 -8.21 -8.39
N THR A 226 12.33 -9.34 -9.00
CA THR A 226 13.33 -10.27 -8.41
C THR A 226 14.78 -9.80 -8.60
N GLY A 227 15.06 -9.00 -9.62
CA GLY A 227 16.40 -8.48 -9.93
C GLY A 227 16.80 -7.20 -9.18
N ARG A 228 16.00 -6.69 -8.24
CA ARG A 228 16.32 -5.45 -7.50
C ARG A 228 17.35 -5.69 -6.41
N GLY A 229 18.25 -4.70 -6.21
CA GLY A 229 19.18 -4.63 -5.09
C GLY A 229 18.48 -4.30 -3.75
N LEU A 230 19.27 -4.25 -2.68
CA LEU A 230 18.80 -3.93 -1.33
C LEU A 230 18.59 -2.42 -1.19
N GLN A 231 17.34 -1.95 -1.17
CA GLN A 231 17.03 -0.53 -1.01
C GLN A 231 17.27 -0.06 0.42
N ILE A 232 17.69 1.22 0.55
CA ILE A 232 18.13 1.81 1.83
C ILE A 232 17.06 1.80 2.92
N GLU A 233 15.78 1.86 2.57
CA GLU A 233 14.68 1.87 3.54
C GLU A 233 14.14 0.48 3.87
N ALA A 234 14.64 -0.60 3.24
CA ALA A 234 14.25 -1.96 3.57
C ALA A 234 14.63 -2.31 5.01
N VAL A 235 13.82 -3.15 5.66
CA VAL A 235 14.11 -3.57 7.05
C VAL A 235 15.49 -4.23 7.15
N ALA A 236 15.82 -5.10 6.20
CA ALA A 236 17.12 -5.79 6.14
C ALA A 236 18.29 -4.86 5.81
N ALA A 237 18.05 -3.66 5.28
CA ALA A 237 19.10 -2.67 5.03
C ALA A 237 19.58 -1.95 6.30
N THR A 238 18.85 -2.03 7.40
CA THR A 238 19.14 -1.30 8.63
C THR A 238 20.57 -1.50 9.15
N PRO A 239 21.13 -2.73 9.24
CA PRO A 239 22.53 -2.90 9.65
C PRO A 239 23.52 -2.23 8.71
N PHE A 240 23.28 -2.29 7.40
CA PHE A 240 24.15 -1.67 6.40
C PHE A 240 24.07 -0.13 6.42
N LEU A 241 22.93 0.45 6.79
CA LEU A 241 22.83 1.90 7.02
C LEU A 241 23.73 2.35 8.18
N TRP A 242 23.80 1.58 9.26
CA TRP A 242 24.74 1.84 10.35
C TRP A 242 26.18 1.64 9.94
N ALA A 243 26.46 0.64 9.08
CA ALA A 243 27.79 0.49 8.49
C ALA A 243 28.14 1.70 7.60
N ALA A 244 27.18 2.22 6.83
CA ALA A 244 27.37 3.44 6.02
C ALA A 244 27.64 4.66 6.90
N ALA A 245 26.91 4.83 8.00
CA ALA A 245 27.16 5.89 8.99
C ALA A 245 28.54 5.81 9.64
N ALA A 246 29.13 4.60 9.72
CA ALA A 246 30.49 4.35 10.22
C ALA A 246 31.57 4.35 9.10
N GLY A 247 31.19 4.65 7.84
CA GLY A 247 32.14 4.66 6.70
C GLY A 247 32.45 3.30 6.08
N GLY A 248 31.77 2.21 6.51
CA GLY A 248 31.99 0.83 6.03
C GLY A 248 31.08 0.39 4.89
N ALA A 249 30.15 1.23 4.45
CA ALA A 249 29.26 0.98 3.32
C ALA A 249 28.95 2.28 2.57
N ARG A 250 28.36 2.19 1.38
CA ARG A 250 27.94 3.36 0.58
C ARG A 250 26.46 3.25 0.21
N ILE A 251 25.85 4.41 0.00
CA ILE A 251 24.52 4.56 -0.57
C ILE A 251 24.69 5.04 -2.01
N GLU A 252 24.14 4.31 -2.96
CA GLU A 252 24.30 4.59 -4.39
C GLU A 252 22.92 4.67 -5.06
N TYR A 253 22.78 5.58 -6.05
CA TYR A 253 21.59 5.63 -6.88
C TYR A 253 21.73 4.66 -8.05
N SER A 254 20.79 3.75 -8.20
CA SER A 254 20.71 2.87 -9.36
C SER A 254 19.76 3.46 -10.41
N PHE A 255 20.30 3.79 -11.57
CA PHE A 255 19.55 4.29 -12.72
C PHE A 255 18.66 3.20 -13.36
N ASP A 256 19.05 1.92 -13.24
CA ASP A 256 18.30 0.80 -13.81
C ASP A 256 16.96 0.57 -13.10
N ILE A 257 16.91 0.83 -11.80
CA ILE A 257 15.73 0.60 -10.96
C ILE A 257 15.19 1.89 -10.32
N LEU A 258 15.77 3.04 -10.68
CA LEU A 258 15.37 4.39 -10.25
C LEU A 258 15.20 4.53 -8.73
N THR A 259 16.21 4.06 -7.96
CA THR A 259 16.16 4.10 -6.50
C THR A 259 17.56 4.06 -5.86
N PHE A 260 17.63 4.46 -4.59
CA PHE A 260 18.83 4.34 -3.78
C PHE A 260 18.95 2.97 -3.16
N GLN A 261 20.13 2.36 -3.25
CA GLN A 261 20.45 1.04 -2.72
C GLN A 261 21.74 1.06 -1.91
N ILE A 262 21.94 0.02 -1.11
CA ILE A 262 23.15 -0.22 -0.35
C ILE A 262 24.20 -0.87 -1.24
N ALA A 263 25.41 -0.31 -1.26
CA ALA A 263 26.62 -0.92 -1.82
C ALA A 263 27.56 -1.30 -0.67
N ALA A 264 27.54 -2.58 -0.31
CA ALA A 264 28.34 -3.13 0.77
C ALA A 264 28.54 -4.64 0.60
N PRO A 265 29.65 -5.22 1.12
CA PRO A 265 29.81 -6.68 1.18
C PRO A 265 28.61 -7.35 1.87
N GLY A 266 28.06 -8.40 1.26
CA GLY A 266 26.90 -9.13 1.79
C GLY A 266 25.53 -8.51 1.48
N ALA A 267 25.44 -7.31 0.91
CA ALA A 267 24.15 -6.67 0.60
C ALA A 267 23.39 -7.40 -0.52
N ASP A 268 24.09 -7.87 -1.55
CA ASP A 268 23.49 -8.61 -2.66
C ASP A 268 23.01 -9.98 -2.23
N GLU A 269 23.77 -10.69 -1.39
CA GLU A 269 23.38 -11.98 -0.81
C GLU A 269 22.13 -11.85 0.06
N VAL A 270 22.07 -10.81 0.91
CA VAL A 270 20.88 -10.51 1.70
C VAL A 270 19.71 -10.18 0.78
N SER A 271 19.90 -9.35 -0.24
CA SER A 271 18.86 -9.01 -1.23
C SER A 271 18.31 -10.26 -1.93
N ALA A 272 19.20 -11.17 -2.36
CA ALA A 272 18.82 -12.43 -3.01
C ALA A 272 18.03 -13.34 -2.05
N ALA A 273 18.43 -13.43 -0.79
CA ALA A 273 17.77 -14.25 0.23
C ALA A 273 16.37 -13.73 0.61
N LEU A 274 16.10 -12.43 0.50
CA LEU A 274 14.80 -11.86 0.91
C LEU A 274 13.62 -12.35 0.08
N THR A 275 13.80 -12.67 -1.21
CA THR A 275 12.70 -13.19 -2.04
C THR A 275 12.21 -14.56 -1.54
N PRO A 276 13.05 -15.59 -1.37
CA PRO A 276 12.60 -16.86 -0.80
C PRO A 276 12.11 -16.70 0.66
N VAL A 277 12.72 -15.85 1.47
CA VAL A 277 12.24 -15.56 2.84
C VAL A 277 10.81 -15.00 2.81
N MET A 278 10.52 -14.06 1.91
CA MET A 278 9.18 -13.49 1.75
C MET A 278 8.15 -14.57 1.38
N ILE A 279 8.51 -15.49 0.48
CA ILE A 279 7.65 -16.62 0.10
C ILE A 279 7.39 -17.53 1.29
N LEU A 280 8.43 -17.91 2.04
CA LEU A 280 8.31 -18.77 3.21
C LEU A 280 7.48 -18.14 4.33
N VAL A 281 7.72 -16.86 4.62
CA VAL A 281 6.95 -16.11 5.64
C VAL A 281 5.49 -16.01 5.24
N THR A 282 5.21 -15.67 3.98
CA THR A 282 3.85 -15.58 3.44
C THR A 282 3.15 -16.95 3.53
N ALA A 283 3.81 -18.02 3.10
CA ALA A 283 3.28 -19.38 3.18
C ALA A 283 3.02 -19.80 4.64
N GLY A 284 3.95 -19.52 5.55
CA GLY A 284 3.81 -19.81 6.98
C GLY A 284 2.60 -19.10 7.60
N ILE A 285 2.39 -17.82 7.28
CA ILE A 285 1.22 -17.05 7.75
C ILE A 285 -0.08 -17.64 7.17
N LEU A 286 -0.09 -18.04 5.90
CA LEU A 286 -1.26 -18.67 5.27
C LEU A 286 -1.58 -20.03 5.89
N VAL A 287 -0.58 -20.87 6.13
CA VAL A 287 -0.74 -22.15 6.83
C VAL A 287 -1.31 -21.93 8.23
N LEU A 288 -0.77 -20.96 8.98
CA LEU A 288 -1.28 -20.56 10.28
C LEU A 288 -2.76 -20.12 10.18
N GLY A 289 -3.12 -19.30 9.18
CA GLY A 289 -4.49 -18.85 8.94
C GLY A 289 -5.46 -20.02 8.67
N VAL A 290 -5.07 -20.92 7.77
CA VAL A 290 -5.84 -22.12 7.43
C VAL A 290 -6.00 -23.03 8.65
N TRP A 291 -4.93 -23.26 9.42
CA TRP A 291 -4.99 -24.03 10.66
C TRP A 291 -5.97 -23.42 11.66
N ARG A 292 -5.88 -22.10 11.90
CA ARG A 292 -6.80 -21.38 12.80
C ARG A 292 -8.26 -21.48 12.33
N ALA A 293 -8.49 -21.35 11.03
CA ALA A 293 -9.82 -21.48 10.44
C ALA A 293 -10.39 -22.90 10.63
N ARG A 294 -9.56 -23.95 10.45
CA ARG A 294 -9.95 -25.35 10.61
C ARG A 294 -10.33 -25.71 12.05
N ILE A 295 -9.69 -25.11 13.05
CA ILE A 295 -10.06 -25.31 14.47
C ILE A 295 -11.20 -24.38 14.91
N GLY A 296 -11.90 -23.72 13.97
CA GLY A 296 -13.12 -22.95 14.23
C GLY A 296 -12.89 -21.53 14.71
N ALA A 297 -11.71 -20.93 14.47
CA ALA A 297 -11.47 -19.54 14.85
C ALA A 297 -12.51 -18.57 14.22
N GLU A 298 -12.98 -17.60 15.00
CA GLU A 298 -14.00 -16.65 14.56
C GLU A 298 -13.52 -15.82 13.37
N TRP A 299 -14.14 -16.02 12.20
CA TRP A 299 -13.75 -15.41 10.93
C TRP A 299 -13.58 -13.88 10.99
N ARG A 300 -14.51 -13.17 11.66
CA ARG A 300 -14.46 -11.70 11.75
C ARG A 300 -13.25 -11.17 12.53
N ARG A 301 -12.66 -12.01 13.37
CA ARG A 301 -11.45 -11.68 14.14
C ARG A 301 -10.21 -12.22 13.45
N LEU A 302 -10.31 -13.37 12.79
CA LEU A 302 -9.20 -13.99 12.08
C LEU A 302 -8.80 -13.20 10.84
N LEU A 303 -9.75 -12.85 9.96
CA LEU A 303 -9.49 -12.19 8.70
C LEU A 303 -8.64 -10.91 8.84
N PRO A 304 -9.02 -9.90 9.66
CA PRO A 304 -8.25 -8.67 9.71
C PRO A 304 -6.87 -8.85 10.34
N ALA A 305 -6.73 -9.70 11.35
CA ALA A 305 -5.44 -10.02 11.94
C ALA A 305 -4.51 -10.70 10.92
N LEU A 306 -5.05 -11.66 10.15
CA LEU A 306 -4.32 -12.39 9.12
C LEU A 306 -3.95 -11.45 7.94
N ALA A 307 -4.88 -10.61 7.49
CA ALA A 307 -4.61 -9.61 6.46
C ALA A 307 -3.49 -8.65 6.88
N THR A 308 -3.51 -8.19 8.14
CA THR A 308 -2.45 -7.34 8.67
C THR A 308 -1.11 -8.08 8.73
N ALA A 309 -1.11 -9.34 9.22
CA ALA A 309 0.12 -10.13 9.31
C ALA A 309 0.73 -10.35 7.91
N LEU A 310 -0.09 -10.64 6.88
CA LEU A 310 0.39 -10.80 5.51
C LEU A 310 0.93 -9.50 4.93
N VAL A 311 0.19 -8.40 5.05
CA VAL A 311 0.64 -7.10 4.51
C VAL A 311 1.93 -6.62 5.18
N VAL A 312 2.01 -6.69 6.52
CA VAL A 312 3.23 -6.30 7.24
C VAL A 312 4.36 -7.29 6.95
N GLY A 313 4.06 -8.58 6.83
CA GLY A 313 5.04 -9.60 6.43
C GLY A 313 5.67 -9.28 5.08
N LEU A 314 4.86 -8.92 4.08
CA LEU A 314 5.37 -8.47 2.77
C LEU A 314 6.27 -7.23 2.88
N ILE A 315 5.98 -6.29 3.78
CA ILE A 315 6.80 -5.09 3.97
C ILE A 315 8.13 -5.46 4.66
N VAL A 316 8.07 -6.23 5.75
CA VAL A 316 9.26 -6.56 6.57
C VAL A 316 10.27 -7.43 5.82
N THR A 317 9.79 -8.33 4.96
CA THR A 317 10.64 -9.26 4.21
C THR A 317 10.97 -8.78 2.80
N ASN A 318 10.55 -7.57 2.41
CA ASN A 318 10.85 -7.03 1.09
C ASN A 318 12.25 -6.42 1.05
N LYS A 319 12.97 -6.67 -0.02
CA LYS A 319 14.23 -5.97 -0.32
C LYS A 319 14.03 -4.53 -0.81
N VAL A 320 12.82 -4.24 -1.27
CA VAL A 320 12.38 -2.87 -1.59
C VAL A 320 11.76 -2.27 -0.34
N GLY A 321 12.36 -1.21 0.16
CA GLY A 321 11.82 -0.42 1.27
C GLY A 321 11.35 0.93 0.75
N SER A 322 10.06 1.04 0.47
CA SER A 322 9.49 2.29 -0.06
C SER A 322 8.57 2.95 0.97
N PRO A 323 8.63 4.29 1.14
CA PRO A 323 7.81 4.99 2.13
C PRO A 323 6.31 4.81 1.88
N GLN A 324 5.87 4.64 0.63
CA GLN A 324 4.47 4.40 0.28
C GLN A 324 3.91 3.07 0.79
N PHE A 325 4.74 2.09 1.17
CA PHE A 325 4.26 0.82 1.71
C PHE A 325 3.44 0.99 3.00
N GLN A 326 3.65 2.07 3.74
CA GLN A 326 2.87 2.37 4.93
C GLN A 326 1.41 2.69 4.62
N THR A 327 1.09 3.13 3.40
CA THR A 327 -0.32 3.31 2.96
C THR A 327 -1.08 1.97 2.93
N TRP A 328 -0.37 0.85 2.68
CA TRP A 328 -0.98 -0.50 2.64
C TRP A 328 -1.58 -0.90 3.98
N LEU A 329 -1.09 -0.33 5.07
CA LEU A 329 -1.56 -0.63 6.43
C LEU A 329 -2.95 -0.03 6.71
N ILE A 330 -3.38 0.98 5.95
CA ILE A 330 -4.66 1.67 6.18
C ILE A 330 -5.84 0.71 5.99
N ALA A 331 -5.89 -0.02 4.88
CA ALA A 331 -7.04 -0.88 4.58
C ALA A 331 -7.23 -2.03 5.57
N PRO A 332 -6.22 -2.86 5.91
CA PRO A 332 -6.38 -3.90 6.91
C PRO A 332 -6.71 -3.33 8.30
N MET A 333 -6.18 -2.15 8.68
CA MET A 333 -6.52 -1.51 9.96
C MET A 333 -7.95 -1.01 9.99
N VAL A 334 -8.46 -0.39 8.92
CA VAL A 334 -9.87 0.01 8.80
C VAL A 334 -10.78 -1.21 8.97
N VAL A 335 -10.49 -2.30 8.28
CA VAL A 335 -11.24 -3.56 8.40
C VAL A 335 -11.16 -4.11 9.82
N TRP A 336 -9.97 -4.10 10.44
CA TRP A 336 -9.78 -4.60 11.80
C TRP A 336 -10.56 -3.80 12.84
N ILE A 337 -10.52 -2.48 12.78
CA ILE A 337 -11.30 -1.61 13.70
C ILE A 337 -12.81 -1.85 13.54
N VAL A 338 -13.29 -2.00 12.29
CA VAL A 338 -14.72 -2.25 12.03
C VAL A 338 -15.15 -3.61 12.58
N PHE A 339 -14.34 -4.65 12.45
CA PHE A 339 -14.68 -6.00 12.87
C PHE A 339 -14.39 -6.27 14.35
N ASP A 340 -13.20 -5.89 14.85
CA ASP A 340 -12.78 -6.08 16.25
C ASP A 340 -11.95 -4.90 16.77
N ARG A 341 -12.63 -3.80 17.12
CA ARG A 341 -12.00 -2.56 17.60
C ARG A 341 -11.06 -2.76 18.79
N ARG A 342 -11.43 -3.64 19.74
CA ARG A 342 -10.64 -3.77 20.97
C ARG A 342 -9.26 -4.33 20.69
N ARG A 343 -9.17 -5.36 19.83
CA ARG A 343 -7.90 -5.97 19.45
C ARG A 343 -7.11 -5.16 18.43
N ALA A 344 -7.80 -4.34 17.60
CA ALA A 344 -7.15 -3.47 16.63
C ALA A 344 -6.41 -2.28 17.26
N ARG A 345 -6.77 -1.86 18.50
CA ARG A 345 -6.29 -0.60 19.09
C ARG A 345 -4.74 -0.51 19.18
N PRO A 346 -4.01 -1.51 19.70
CA PRO A 346 -2.54 -1.42 19.74
C PRO A 346 -1.92 -1.31 18.35
N ALA A 347 -2.37 -2.15 17.41
CA ALA A 347 -1.89 -2.11 16.03
C ALA A 347 -2.19 -0.77 15.35
N ALA A 348 -3.38 -0.19 15.58
CA ALA A 348 -3.75 1.12 15.05
C ALA A 348 -2.82 2.25 15.53
N LEU A 349 -2.42 2.24 16.80
CA LEU A 349 -1.47 3.21 17.33
C LEU A 349 -0.08 3.04 16.72
N MET A 350 0.38 1.78 16.56
CA MET A 350 1.66 1.49 15.89
C MET A 350 1.62 1.97 14.43
N VAL A 351 0.52 1.76 13.71
CA VAL A 351 0.37 2.24 12.32
C VAL A 351 0.43 3.76 12.24
N LEU A 352 -0.23 4.50 13.13
CA LEU A 352 -0.12 5.96 13.15
C LEU A 352 1.31 6.44 13.45
N ALA A 353 2.01 5.78 14.38
CA ALA A 353 3.42 6.06 14.65
C ALA A 353 4.32 5.74 13.45
N LEU A 354 4.06 4.62 12.73
CA LEU A 354 4.75 4.29 11.48
C LEU A 354 4.53 5.35 10.41
N CYS A 355 3.30 5.86 10.26
CA CYS A 355 3.01 6.95 9.33
C CYS A 355 3.83 8.21 9.66
N ALA A 356 3.85 8.62 10.93
CA ALA A 356 4.62 9.79 11.38
C ALA A 356 6.14 9.60 11.19
N LEU A 357 6.70 8.43 11.56
CA LEU A 357 8.10 8.12 11.36
C LEU A 357 8.47 8.08 9.86
N THR A 358 7.56 7.58 9.02
CA THR A 358 7.78 7.56 7.57
C THR A 358 7.85 8.95 7.00
N PHE A 359 6.95 9.85 7.42
CA PHE A 359 6.98 11.26 7.01
C PHE A 359 8.25 11.97 7.51
N ALA A 360 8.70 11.66 8.72
CA ALA A 360 9.96 12.19 9.25
C ALA A 360 11.17 11.74 8.42
N VAL A 361 11.19 10.47 7.98
CA VAL A 361 12.23 9.95 7.08
C VAL A 361 12.11 10.57 5.70
N TYR A 362 10.93 10.47 5.08
CA TYR A 362 10.67 10.96 3.73
C TYR A 362 9.40 11.83 3.69
N PRO A 363 9.49 13.09 3.28
CA PRO A 363 10.66 13.72 2.66
C PRO A 363 11.59 14.48 3.64
N LEU A 364 11.26 14.62 4.94
CA LEU A 364 11.89 15.61 5.80
C LEU A 364 13.39 15.39 6.06
N CYS A 365 13.81 14.16 6.30
CA CYS A 365 15.21 13.81 6.60
C CYS A 365 15.86 12.95 5.50
N TYR A 366 15.32 13.00 4.26
CA TYR A 366 15.79 12.06 3.23
C TYR A 366 17.22 12.37 2.77
N ASP A 367 17.57 13.64 2.57
CA ASP A 367 18.95 14.03 2.20
C ASP A 367 19.95 13.64 3.29
N GLN A 368 19.57 13.79 4.56
CA GLN A 368 20.37 13.33 5.69
C GLN A 368 20.53 11.81 5.71
N LEU A 369 19.48 11.07 5.30
CA LEU A 369 19.56 9.61 5.16
C LEU A 369 20.49 9.22 4.02
N LEU A 370 20.43 9.90 2.88
CA LEU A 370 21.33 9.66 1.75
C LEU A 370 22.80 9.94 2.11
N ALA A 371 23.04 10.92 2.99
CA ALA A 371 24.34 11.19 3.56
C ALA A 371 24.71 10.27 4.74
N ALA A 372 23.93 9.22 5.01
CA ALA A 372 24.07 8.28 6.11
C ALA A 372 24.24 8.95 7.50
N GLN A 373 23.60 10.10 7.72
CA GLN A 373 23.70 10.80 9.00
C GLN A 373 23.04 9.98 10.13
N PRO A 374 23.66 9.82 11.30
CA PRO A 374 23.21 8.93 12.38
C PRO A 374 21.76 9.17 12.84
N VAL A 375 21.29 10.43 12.89
CA VAL A 375 19.93 10.78 13.28
C VAL A 375 18.90 10.25 12.27
N ALA A 376 19.13 10.40 10.98
CA ALA A 376 18.25 9.88 9.94
C ALA A 376 18.27 8.33 9.92
N VAL A 377 19.43 7.72 10.10
CA VAL A 377 19.57 6.26 10.23
C VAL A 377 18.81 5.75 11.46
N LEU A 378 18.84 6.47 12.58
CA LEU A 378 18.07 6.13 13.79
C LEU A 378 16.56 6.19 13.54
N LEU A 379 16.07 7.20 12.81
CA LEU A 379 14.64 7.30 12.43
C LEU A 379 14.19 6.09 11.59
N VAL A 380 14.98 5.70 10.59
CA VAL A 380 14.72 4.48 9.79
C VAL A 380 14.77 3.23 10.67
N THR A 381 15.75 3.14 11.58
CA THR A 381 15.87 2.03 12.52
C THR A 381 14.63 1.92 13.41
N ALA A 382 14.16 3.03 13.99
CA ALA A 382 12.97 3.06 14.83
C ALA A 382 11.71 2.65 14.05
N ARG A 383 11.55 3.15 12.81
CA ARG A 383 10.45 2.76 11.91
C ARG A 383 10.49 1.26 11.60
N ASN A 384 11.64 0.75 11.20
CA ASN A 384 11.81 -0.65 10.82
C ASN A 384 11.63 -1.59 12.03
N ALA A 385 12.15 -1.24 13.20
CA ALA A 385 11.89 -1.97 14.44
C ALA A 385 10.40 -2.01 14.79
N LEU A 386 9.68 -0.88 14.64
CA LEU A 386 8.24 -0.83 14.88
C LEU A 386 7.45 -1.67 13.86
N LEU A 387 7.90 -1.79 12.61
CA LEU A 387 7.32 -2.72 11.61
C LEU A 387 7.46 -4.18 12.08
N VAL A 388 8.62 -4.57 12.58
CA VAL A 388 8.85 -5.92 13.13
C VAL A 388 7.96 -6.18 14.36
N VAL A 389 7.83 -5.20 15.24
CA VAL A 389 6.94 -5.29 16.41
C VAL A 389 5.48 -5.43 15.97
N LEU A 390 5.04 -4.64 14.98
CA LEU A 390 3.69 -4.74 14.42
C LEU A 390 3.45 -6.11 13.75
N PHE A 391 4.45 -6.65 13.05
CA PHE A 391 4.40 -7.99 12.46
C PHE A 391 4.18 -9.05 13.54
N ALA A 392 5.04 -9.07 14.56
CA ALA A 392 4.93 -9.99 15.68
C ALA A 392 3.57 -9.86 16.41
N HIS A 393 3.09 -8.62 16.60
CA HIS A 393 1.77 -8.35 17.18
C HIS A 393 0.63 -8.93 16.32
N ALA A 394 0.67 -8.76 15.00
CA ALA A 394 -0.35 -9.27 14.08
C ALA A 394 -0.36 -10.80 14.06
N VAL A 395 0.80 -11.46 13.99
CA VAL A 395 0.92 -12.94 14.08
C VAL A 395 0.38 -13.45 15.43
N ARG A 396 0.78 -12.80 16.53
CA ARG A 396 0.25 -13.14 17.87
C ARG A 396 -1.28 -12.95 17.95
N ALA A 397 -1.82 -11.93 17.29
CA ALA A 397 -3.26 -11.71 17.23
C ALA A 397 -3.98 -12.85 16.48
N VAL A 398 -3.40 -13.37 15.37
CA VAL A 398 -3.91 -14.55 14.65
C VAL A 398 -3.94 -15.77 15.58
N LEU A 399 -2.86 -16.04 16.30
CA LEU A 399 -2.75 -17.15 17.25
C LEU A 399 -3.80 -17.06 18.38
N ARG A 400 -4.15 -15.85 18.82
CA ARG A 400 -5.07 -15.61 19.94
C ARG A 400 -6.54 -15.40 19.55
N VAL A 401 -6.91 -15.63 18.28
CA VAL A 401 -8.34 -15.62 17.91
C VAL A 401 -9.06 -16.74 18.63
N PRO A 402 -10.18 -16.51 19.34
CA PRO A 402 -10.92 -17.57 19.99
C PRO A 402 -11.41 -18.61 18.97
N ALA A 403 -11.23 -19.88 19.33
CA ALA A 403 -11.87 -21.02 18.70
C ALA A 403 -12.80 -21.67 19.71
N PRO A 404 -13.89 -22.34 19.28
CA PRO A 404 -14.70 -23.15 20.18
C PRO A 404 -13.83 -24.16 20.94
N SER A 405 -14.09 -24.35 22.23
CA SER A 405 -13.45 -25.43 22.96
C SER A 405 -13.84 -26.76 22.28
N PRO A 406 -12.90 -27.68 22.07
CA PRO A 406 -13.27 -29.04 21.66
C PRO A 406 -14.17 -29.61 22.73
N HIS A 407 -15.43 -29.97 22.36
CA HIS A 407 -16.33 -30.74 23.19
C HIS A 407 -15.97 -32.21 23.14
#